data_4914df67037e42d07e760c52d125978d
#
_entry.id   4914df67037e42d07e760c52d125978d
#
_cell.length_a   1.000
_cell.length_b   1.000
_cell.length_c   1.000
_cell.angle_alpha   90.00
_cell.angle_beta   90.00
_cell.angle_gamma   90.00
#
_symmetry.space_group_name_H-M   'P 1'
#
loop_
_entity.id
_entity.type
_entity.pdbx_description
1 polymer ?
#
loop_
_entity_poly.entity_id
_entity_poly.type
_entity_poly.pdbx_seq_one_letter_code
_entity_poly.pdbx_strand_id
1 'polypeptide(L)'
;MDYKTVIEETEKYYLPVFGRYPLVIDHGKGCKLYTADGEEYIDFLAGIAVNALGHSHPVLVKAIADQAAKVMHCSNLYYTEIQAKAIRTIAEVSGFDRIFLANSGAEANEGALKLARKYGKLKAPNKFRIITAVHSFHGRTLLTVTATGQTKYQVGYEVVNGKINIDQEAVNR
;
A
#
# COMPACT_ATOMS: atom_id res chain seq x y z
N MET A 1 28.17 8.73 -2.27
CA MET A 1 27.52 10.04 -2.47
C MET A 1 27.44 10.69 -1.11
N ASP A 2 27.85 11.96 -0.98
CA ASP A 2 27.73 12.65 0.30
C ASP A 2 26.27 13.02 0.59
N TYR A 3 25.98 13.36 1.86
CA TYR A 3 24.63 13.63 2.37
C TYR A 3 23.88 14.70 1.57
N LYS A 4 24.55 15.81 1.25
CA LYS A 4 23.97 16.96 0.54
C LYS A 4 23.63 16.58 -0.90
N THR A 5 24.56 15.90 -1.59
CA THR A 5 24.35 15.42 -2.96
C THR A 5 23.14 14.48 -3.08
N VAL A 6 22.92 13.58 -2.10
CA VAL A 6 21.73 12.69 -2.11
C VAL A 6 20.43 13.49 -2.10
N ILE A 7 20.35 14.53 -1.26
CA ILE A 7 19.17 15.39 -1.18
C ILE A 7 19.00 16.18 -2.49
N GLU A 8 20.05 16.85 -2.97
CA GLU A 8 20.03 17.68 -4.18
C GLU A 8 19.59 16.85 -5.42
N GLU A 9 20.15 15.67 -5.61
CA GLU A 9 19.77 14.81 -6.72
C GLU A 9 18.34 14.29 -6.59
N THR A 10 17.92 13.96 -5.37
CA THR A 10 16.54 13.54 -5.13
C THR A 10 15.55 14.65 -5.46
N GLU A 11 15.78 15.86 -4.95
CA GLU A 11 14.91 17.02 -5.23
C GLU A 11 14.92 17.43 -6.70
N LYS A 12 16.03 17.23 -7.40
CA LYS A 12 16.18 17.55 -8.83
C LYS A 12 15.40 16.59 -9.74
N TYR A 13 15.43 15.29 -9.45
CA TYR A 13 14.92 14.27 -10.38
C TYR A 13 13.61 13.62 -9.94
N TYR A 14 13.25 13.70 -8.68
CA TYR A 14 12.02 13.11 -8.17
C TYR A 14 10.84 14.09 -8.30
N LEU A 15 9.69 13.63 -8.82
CA LEU A 15 8.49 14.45 -8.84
C LEU A 15 8.08 14.81 -7.40
N PRO A 16 7.92 16.13 -7.06
CA PRO A 16 7.72 16.58 -5.66
C PRO A 16 6.28 16.33 -5.17
N VAL A 17 5.89 15.07 -5.06
CA VAL A 17 4.56 14.63 -4.59
C VAL A 17 4.49 14.38 -3.09
N PHE A 18 5.63 14.36 -2.40
CA PHE A 18 5.75 14.19 -0.95
C PHE A 18 6.70 15.19 -0.34
N GLY A 19 6.35 15.74 0.83
CA GLY A 19 7.34 16.40 1.69
C GLY A 19 8.24 15.36 2.37
N ARG A 20 9.54 15.65 2.48
CA ARG A 20 10.52 14.80 3.15
C ARG A 20 11.17 15.54 4.30
N TYR A 21 11.53 14.79 5.33
CA TYR A 21 12.48 15.28 6.32
C TYR A 21 13.89 15.27 5.71
N PRO A 22 14.74 16.26 6.03
CA PRO A 22 16.10 16.33 5.48
C PRO A 22 17.03 15.35 6.18
N LEU A 23 16.69 14.05 6.11
CA LEU A 23 17.46 12.96 6.69
C LEU A 23 17.78 11.96 5.59
N VAL A 24 19.06 11.64 5.45
CA VAL A 24 19.52 10.57 4.53
C VAL A 24 19.74 9.32 5.34
N ILE A 25 18.81 8.38 5.25
CA ILE A 25 18.90 7.10 5.93
C ILE A 25 19.82 6.16 5.16
N ASP A 26 20.80 5.61 5.84
CA ASP A 26 21.76 4.65 5.28
C ASP A 26 21.29 3.22 5.55
N HIS A 27 21.05 2.86 6.80
CA HIS A 27 20.61 1.52 7.17
C HIS A 27 19.69 1.51 8.39
N GLY A 28 19.15 0.33 8.70
CA GLY A 28 18.32 0.12 9.89
C GLY A 28 18.55 -1.25 10.50
N LYS A 29 18.35 -1.36 11.82
CA LYS A 29 18.43 -2.62 12.56
C LYS A 29 17.41 -2.66 13.68
N GLY A 30 16.49 -3.62 13.65
CA GLY A 30 15.38 -3.69 14.60
C GLY A 30 14.52 -2.43 14.52
N CYS A 31 14.36 -1.70 15.62
CA CYS A 31 13.62 -0.44 15.68
C CYS A 31 14.49 0.82 15.52
N LYS A 32 15.71 0.68 15.00
CA LYS A 32 16.62 1.81 14.85
C LYS A 32 16.95 2.07 13.38
N LEU A 33 17.06 3.35 13.04
CA LEU A 33 17.56 3.86 11.77
C LEU A 33 18.86 4.61 12.00
N TYR A 34 19.75 4.54 11.05
CA TYR A 34 21.02 5.24 11.07
C TYR A 34 21.14 6.10 9.81
N THR A 35 21.55 7.33 10.01
CA THR A 35 21.78 8.27 8.91
C THR A 35 23.17 8.09 8.32
N ALA A 36 23.35 8.60 7.10
CA ALA A 36 24.64 8.53 6.39
C ALA A 36 25.76 9.32 7.08
N ASP A 37 25.44 10.25 7.97
CA ASP A 37 26.39 10.99 8.83
C ASP A 37 26.58 10.36 10.21
N GLY A 38 25.96 9.20 10.46
CA GLY A 38 26.21 8.36 11.63
C GLY A 38 25.31 8.60 12.83
N GLU A 39 24.25 9.41 12.71
CA GLU A 39 23.28 9.59 13.80
C GLU A 39 22.32 8.42 13.91
N GLU A 40 21.88 8.10 15.13
CA GLU A 40 20.92 7.05 15.45
C GLU A 40 19.55 7.64 15.77
N TYR A 41 18.50 7.08 15.17
CA TYR A 41 17.11 7.42 15.45
C TYR A 41 16.31 6.18 15.82
N ILE A 42 15.38 6.33 16.77
CA ILE A 42 14.39 5.30 17.07
C ILE A 42 13.23 5.47 16.09
N ASP A 43 12.93 4.42 15.33
CA ASP A 43 11.86 4.42 14.34
C ASP A 43 10.53 4.00 14.94
N PHE A 44 9.71 4.97 15.36
CA PHE A 44 8.33 4.76 15.76
C PHE A 44 7.33 4.76 14.60
N LEU A 45 7.78 5.06 13.38
CA LEU A 45 6.93 5.10 12.20
C LEU A 45 6.87 3.76 11.49
N ALA A 46 7.95 2.98 11.56
CA ALA A 46 8.10 1.66 10.93
C ALA A 46 7.68 1.62 9.45
N GLY A 47 8.02 2.68 8.67
CA GLY A 47 7.59 2.80 7.28
C GLY A 47 6.07 2.93 7.11
N ILE A 48 5.39 3.60 8.03
CA ILE A 48 3.93 3.66 8.18
C ILE A 48 3.36 2.25 8.43
N ALA A 49 3.88 1.61 9.50
CA ALA A 49 3.51 0.29 9.99
C ALA A 49 3.80 -0.89 9.02
N VAL A 50 4.69 -0.70 8.05
CA VAL A 50 5.09 -1.77 7.10
C VAL A 50 6.15 -2.70 7.69
N ASN A 51 7.13 -2.16 8.43
CA ASN A 51 8.25 -2.91 8.99
C ASN A 51 7.91 -3.57 10.35
N ALA A 52 6.86 -4.39 10.39
CA ALA A 52 6.38 -5.02 11.62
C ALA A 52 7.42 -5.92 12.32
N LEU A 53 8.39 -6.47 11.59
CA LEU A 53 9.48 -7.28 12.13
C LEU A 53 10.73 -6.45 12.49
N GLY A 54 10.68 -5.13 12.25
CA GLY A 54 11.84 -4.26 12.33
C GLY A 54 12.76 -4.33 11.10
N HIS A 55 13.71 -3.40 11.06
CA HIS A 55 14.65 -3.29 9.96
C HIS A 55 15.65 -4.45 9.94
N SER A 56 15.98 -4.91 8.73
CA SER A 56 17.01 -5.94 8.48
C SER A 56 16.82 -7.24 9.28
N HIS A 57 15.55 -7.67 9.47
CA HIS A 57 15.26 -8.90 10.21
C HIS A 57 15.90 -10.10 9.48
N PRO A 58 16.79 -10.88 10.14
CA PRO A 58 17.64 -11.86 9.46
C PRO A 58 16.87 -12.96 8.74
N VAL A 59 15.76 -13.43 9.32
CA VAL A 59 14.91 -14.46 8.70
C VAL A 59 14.24 -13.91 7.43
N LEU A 60 13.77 -12.67 7.45
CA LEU A 60 13.14 -12.03 6.29
C LEU A 60 14.17 -11.78 5.18
N VAL A 61 15.33 -11.23 5.52
CA VAL A 61 16.41 -10.99 4.56
C VAL A 61 16.83 -12.30 3.88
N LYS A 62 17.03 -13.37 4.67
CA LYS A 62 17.37 -14.68 4.12
C LYS A 62 16.27 -15.25 3.22
N ALA A 63 15.01 -15.16 3.61
CA ALA A 63 13.89 -15.66 2.82
C ALA A 63 13.77 -14.93 1.47
N ILE A 64 13.97 -13.60 1.44
CA ILE A 64 13.98 -12.81 0.21
C ILE A 64 15.15 -13.20 -0.69
N ALA A 65 16.38 -13.31 -0.13
CA ALA A 65 17.56 -13.68 -0.89
C ALA A 65 17.43 -15.09 -1.49
N ASP A 66 17.00 -16.06 -0.70
CA ASP A 66 16.80 -17.44 -1.16
C ASP A 66 15.76 -17.54 -2.28
N GLN A 67 14.64 -16.81 -2.15
CA GLN A 67 13.59 -16.81 -3.17
C GLN A 67 14.01 -16.06 -4.43
N ALA A 68 14.70 -14.93 -4.29
CA ALA A 68 15.22 -14.16 -5.42
C ALA A 68 16.22 -14.98 -6.26
N ALA A 69 17.03 -15.80 -5.61
CA ALA A 69 17.97 -16.72 -6.29
C ALA A 69 17.26 -17.87 -7.04
N LYS A 70 16.00 -18.18 -6.73
CA LYS A 70 15.23 -19.21 -7.43
C LYS A 70 14.41 -18.63 -8.58
N VAL A 71 13.49 -17.75 -8.28
CA VAL A 71 12.64 -17.06 -9.23
C VAL A 71 12.02 -15.82 -8.59
N MET A 72 12.22 -14.67 -9.21
CA MET A 72 11.65 -13.40 -8.75
C MET A 72 10.24 -13.19 -9.30
N HIS A 73 10.01 -13.50 -10.57
CA HIS A 73 8.72 -13.32 -11.23
C HIS A 73 8.56 -14.28 -12.41
N CYS A 74 7.37 -14.87 -12.56
CA CYS A 74 7.05 -15.74 -13.70
C CYS A 74 5.62 -15.54 -14.24
N SER A 75 4.97 -14.40 -13.91
CA SER A 75 3.56 -14.12 -14.23
C SER A 75 2.55 -14.99 -13.46
N ASN A 76 1.30 -14.52 -13.39
CA ASN A 76 0.17 -15.28 -12.84
C ASN A 76 -0.33 -16.42 -13.76
N LEU A 77 0.33 -16.63 -14.90
CA LEU A 77 0.06 -17.76 -15.79
C LEU A 77 0.60 -19.08 -15.25
N TYR A 78 1.49 -19.04 -14.26
CA TYR A 78 2.13 -20.22 -13.68
C TYR A 78 1.93 -20.29 -12.18
N TYR A 79 1.93 -21.50 -11.65
CA TYR A 79 1.87 -21.74 -10.23
C TYR A 79 3.28 -21.72 -9.62
N THR A 80 3.41 -21.16 -8.42
CA THR A 80 4.63 -21.24 -7.62
C THR A 80 4.34 -21.76 -6.22
N GLU A 81 5.26 -22.55 -5.69
CA GLU A 81 5.12 -23.13 -4.35
C GLU A 81 5.03 -22.05 -3.27
N ILE A 82 5.84 -20.99 -3.39
CA ILE A 82 5.85 -19.90 -2.41
C ILE A 82 4.52 -19.15 -2.38
N GLN A 83 3.90 -18.90 -3.54
CA GLN A 83 2.60 -18.27 -3.60
C GLN A 83 1.52 -19.16 -2.98
N ALA A 84 1.53 -20.46 -3.29
CA ALA A 84 0.57 -21.41 -2.71
C ALA A 84 0.67 -21.46 -1.17
N LYS A 85 1.89 -21.47 -0.63
CA LYS A 85 2.13 -21.41 0.83
C LYS A 85 1.62 -20.10 1.43
N ALA A 86 1.94 -18.96 0.80
CA ALA A 86 1.53 -17.65 1.29
C ALA A 86 0.00 -17.50 1.35
N ILE A 87 -0.72 -17.81 0.25
CA ILE A 87 -2.19 -17.69 0.21
C ILE A 87 -2.87 -18.64 1.20
N ARG A 88 -2.35 -19.87 1.36
CA ARG A 88 -2.86 -20.81 2.36
C ARG A 88 -2.69 -20.25 3.78
N THR A 89 -1.50 -19.81 4.13
CA THR A 89 -1.23 -19.27 5.47
C THR A 89 -2.12 -18.05 5.76
N ILE A 90 -2.28 -17.14 4.78
CA ILE A 90 -3.15 -15.97 4.94
C ILE A 90 -4.61 -16.41 5.11
N ALA A 91 -5.10 -17.38 4.35
CA ALA A 91 -6.46 -17.88 4.47
C ALA A 91 -6.71 -18.52 5.86
N GLU A 92 -5.80 -19.36 6.33
CA GLU A 92 -5.88 -20.00 7.64
C GLU A 92 -5.89 -19.00 8.80
N VAL A 93 -5.03 -17.96 8.74
CA VAL A 93 -4.94 -16.94 9.80
C VAL A 93 -6.09 -15.94 9.76
N SER A 94 -6.57 -15.57 8.57
CA SER A 94 -7.63 -14.58 8.40
C SER A 94 -9.04 -15.15 8.50
N GLY A 95 -9.21 -16.47 8.31
CA GLY A 95 -10.51 -17.12 8.23
C GLY A 95 -11.27 -16.88 6.92
N PHE A 96 -10.63 -16.31 5.90
CA PHE A 96 -11.22 -16.14 4.56
C PHE A 96 -10.93 -17.35 3.66
N ASP A 97 -11.91 -17.78 2.88
CA ASP A 97 -11.76 -18.92 1.95
C ASP A 97 -10.89 -18.62 0.74
N ARG A 98 -10.77 -17.36 0.34
CA ARG A 98 -10.10 -16.94 -0.89
C ARG A 98 -9.29 -15.67 -0.66
N ILE A 99 -8.06 -15.67 -1.18
CA ILE A 99 -7.12 -14.56 -1.04
C ILE A 99 -6.83 -13.97 -2.42
N PHE A 100 -6.91 -12.65 -2.52
CA PHE A 100 -6.46 -11.87 -3.66
C PHE A 100 -5.16 -11.14 -3.30
N LEU A 101 -4.10 -11.40 -4.06
CA LEU A 101 -2.81 -10.74 -3.88
C LEU A 101 -2.68 -9.55 -4.84
N ALA A 102 -2.13 -8.46 -4.35
CA ALA A 102 -1.89 -7.23 -5.11
C ALA A 102 -0.55 -6.61 -4.68
N ASN A 103 -0.04 -5.64 -5.46
CA ASN A 103 1.25 -5.02 -5.18
C ASN A 103 1.17 -3.91 -4.12
N SER A 104 -0.02 -3.43 -3.80
CA SER A 104 -0.23 -2.35 -2.85
C SER A 104 -1.61 -2.42 -2.19
N GLY A 105 -1.77 -1.73 -1.06
CA GLY A 105 -3.08 -1.55 -0.43
C GLY A 105 -4.09 -0.83 -1.34
N ALA A 106 -3.63 0.09 -2.18
CA ALA A 106 -4.50 0.74 -3.17
C ALA A 106 -5.05 -0.27 -4.19
N GLU A 107 -4.23 -1.16 -4.73
CA GLU A 107 -4.68 -2.21 -5.65
C GLU A 107 -5.59 -3.24 -4.96
N ALA A 108 -5.31 -3.59 -3.72
CA ALA A 108 -6.19 -4.46 -2.93
C ALA A 108 -7.57 -3.82 -2.74
N ASN A 109 -7.63 -2.53 -2.41
CA ASN A 109 -8.87 -1.76 -2.32
C ASN A 109 -9.58 -1.64 -3.68
N GLU A 110 -8.86 -1.42 -4.78
CA GLU A 110 -9.44 -1.46 -6.13
C GLU A 110 -10.14 -2.81 -6.40
N GLY A 111 -9.48 -3.91 -6.07
CA GLY A 111 -10.04 -5.26 -6.17
C GLY A 111 -11.31 -5.43 -5.34
N ALA A 112 -11.28 -5.02 -4.06
CA ALA A 112 -12.40 -5.11 -3.14
C ALA A 112 -13.61 -4.26 -3.60
N LEU A 113 -13.36 -3.00 -3.99
CA LEU A 113 -14.41 -2.08 -4.47
C LEU A 113 -15.04 -2.59 -5.78
N LYS A 114 -14.24 -3.09 -6.71
CA LYS A 114 -14.73 -3.72 -7.96
C LYS A 114 -15.58 -4.95 -7.67
N LEU A 115 -15.12 -5.82 -6.79
CA LEU A 115 -15.85 -7.03 -6.39
C LEU A 115 -17.16 -6.70 -5.73
N ALA A 116 -17.18 -5.79 -4.76
CA ALA A 116 -18.38 -5.33 -4.07
C ALA A 116 -19.43 -4.76 -5.03
N ARG A 117 -19.00 -3.91 -5.97
CA ARG A 117 -19.88 -3.33 -6.99
C ARG A 117 -20.44 -4.36 -7.94
N LYS A 118 -19.61 -5.31 -8.41
CA LYS A 118 -20.08 -6.40 -9.28
C LYS A 118 -21.08 -7.29 -8.56
N TYR A 119 -20.77 -7.68 -7.32
CA TYR A 119 -21.68 -8.47 -6.49
C TYR A 119 -23.01 -7.74 -6.22
N GLY A 120 -22.94 -6.47 -5.86
CA GLY A 120 -24.12 -5.65 -5.63
C GLY A 120 -25.05 -5.61 -6.85
N LYS A 121 -24.49 -5.39 -8.05
CA LYS A 121 -25.28 -5.38 -9.31
C LYS A 121 -25.90 -6.73 -9.66
N LEU A 122 -25.32 -7.85 -9.25
CA LEU A 122 -25.92 -9.18 -9.39
C LEU A 122 -27.17 -9.36 -8.49
N LYS A 123 -27.24 -8.61 -7.38
CA LYS A 123 -28.41 -8.63 -6.47
C LYS A 123 -29.50 -7.67 -6.88
N ALA A 124 -29.13 -6.47 -7.37
CA ALA A 124 -30.06 -5.47 -7.90
C ALA A 124 -29.32 -4.50 -8.84
N PRO A 125 -29.91 -4.07 -9.97
CA PRO A 125 -29.26 -3.21 -10.97
C PRO A 125 -28.67 -1.92 -10.41
N ASN A 126 -29.32 -1.32 -9.41
CA ASN A 126 -28.92 -0.04 -8.80
C ASN A 126 -28.04 -0.21 -7.52
N LYS A 127 -27.71 -1.45 -7.12
CA LYS A 127 -26.94 -1.71 -5.91
C LYS A 127 -25.43 -1.67 -6.20
N PHE A 128 -24.89 -0.48 -6.33
CA PHE A 128 -23.47 -0.27 -6.63
C PHE A 128 -22.82 0.85 -5.82
N ARG A 129 -23.54 1.48 -4.91
CA ARG A 129 -23.01 2.52 -4.03
C ARG A 129 -22.15 1.89 -2.93
N ILE A 130 -21.10 2.62 -2.54
CA ILE A 130 -20.19 2.22 -1.48
C ILE A 130 -20.14 3.35 -0.48
N ILE A 131 -20.23 3.02 0.80
CA ILE A 131 -20.10 3.95 1.91
C ILE A 131 -18.74 3.78 2.52
N THR A 132 -18.03 4.88 2.73
CA THR A 132 -16.71 4.89 3.39
C THR A 132 -16.73 5.81 4.60
N ALA A 133 -15.86 5.53 5.59
CA ALA A 133 -15.78 6.34 6.79
C ALA A 133 -15.11 7.69 6.54
N VAL A 134 -15.52 8.72 7.27
CA VAL A 134 -14.82 10.02 7.33
C VAL A 134 -13.42 9.79 7.88
N HIS A 135 -12.44 10.56 7.42
CA HIS A 135 -11.01 10.44 7.77
C HIS A 135 -10.34 9.11 7.39
N SER A 136 -11.04 8.22 6.68
CA SER A 136 -10.44 6.98 6.16
C SER A 136 -9.41 7.27 5.05
N PHE A 137 -8.55 6.29 4.80
CA PHE A 137 -7.61 6.29 3.69
C PHE A 137 -7.70 4.97 2.93
N HIS A 138 -7.94 5.02 1.63
CA HIS A 138 -8.08 3.83 0.77
C HIS A 138 -7.03 3.74 -0.35
N GLY A 139 -6.25 4.78 -0.58
CA GLY A 139 -5.21 4.82 -1.62
C GLY A 139 -5.22 6.08 -2.46
N ARG A 140 -4.42 6.09 -3.52
CA ARG A 140 -4.18 7.25 -4.39
C ARG A 140 -4.54 7.02 -5.87
N THR A 141 -5.10 5.86 -6.24
CA THR A 141 -5.71 5.64 -7.55
C THR A 141 -7.04 6.39 -7.61
N LEU A 142 -7.58 6.64 -8.80
CA LEU A 142 -8.81 7.45 -8.95
C LEU A 142 -9.99 6.88 -8.17
N LEU A 143 -10.18 5.56 -8.15
CA LEU A 143 -11.25 4.94 -7.36
C LEU A 143 -10.96 5.00 -5.86
N THR A 144 -9.75 4.70 -5.44
CA THR A 144 -9.40 4.68 -4.03
C THR A 144 -9.25 6.06 -3.43
N VAL A 145 -8.82 7.08 -4.19
CA VAL A 145 -8.81 8.48 -3.71
C VAL A 145 -10.24 8.99 -3.56
N THR A 146 -11.15 8.57 -4.43
CA THR A 146 -12.58 8.87 -4.30
C THR A 146 -13.18 8.22 -3.05
N ALA A 147 -12.76 6.99 -2.71
CA ALA A 147 -13.17 6.28 -1.49
C ALA A 147 -12.52 6.83 -0.21
N THR A 148 -11.41 7.57 -0.32
CA THR A 148 -10.71 8.17 0.81
C THR A 148 -11.54 9.31 1.42
N GLY A 149 -11.92 9.18 2.68
CA GLY A 149 -12.78 10.14 3.39
C GLY A 149 -12.04 11.40 3.86
N GLN A 150 -11.17 11.98 3.02
CA GLN A 150 -10.33 13.16 3.34
C GLN A 150 -10.29 14.10 2.13
N THR A 151 -11.00 15.22 2.22
CA THR A 151 -11.15 16.21 1.13
C THR A 151 -9.80 16.69 0.56
N LYS A 152 -8.77 16.86 1.40
CA LYS A 152 -7.44 17.31 0.96
C LYS A 152 -6.79 16.40 -0.10
N TYR A 153 -7.18 15.12 -0.16
CA TYR A 153 -6.68 14.17 -1.16
C TYR A 153 -7.56 14.07 -2.40
N GLN A 154 -8.76 14.66 -2.36
CA GLN A 154 -9.76 14.58 -3.44
C GLN A 154 -9.74 15.81 -4.35
N VAL A 155 -9.30 16.95 -3.83
CA VAL A 155 -9.25 18.22 -4.61
C VAL A 155 -8.43 18.05 -5.88
N GLY A 156 -9.03 18.38 -7.03
CA GLY A 156 -8.43 18.22 -8.35
C GLY A 156 -8.49 16.82 -8.95
N TYR A 157 -9.10 15.85 -8.26
CA TYR A 157 -9.28 14.47 -8.72
C TYR A 157 -10.76 14.07 -8.82
N GLU A 158 -11.61 15.01 -9.16
CA GLU A 158 -13.05 14.75 -9.35
C GLU A 158 -13.25 13.70 -10.43
N VAL A 159 -14.12 12.74 -10.13
CA VAL A 159 -14.33 11.60 -11.02
C VAL A 159 -14.95 12.06 -12.33
N VAL A 160 -14.19 11.95 -13.39
CA VAL A 160 -14.67 12.20 -14.76
C VAL A 160 -15.82 11.23 -15.05
N ASN A 161 -17.03 11.77 -15.29
CA ASN A 161 -18.27 11.07 -15.67
C ASN A 161 -19.22 10.57 -14.56
N GLY A 162 -19.18 11.11 -13.36
CA GLY A 162 -20.31 11.02 -12.40
C GLY A 162 -20.84 9.61 -12.05
N LYS A 163 -20.10 8.54 -12.33
CA LYS A 163 -20.57 7.15 -12.20
C LYS A 163 -20.02 6.38 -11.00
N ILE A 164 -19.13 6.96 -10.22
CA ILE A 164 -18.71 6.41 -8.92
C ILE A 164 -19.43 7.24 -7.87
N ASN A 165 -20.66 6.85 -7.54
CA ASN A 165 -21.38 7.44 -6.42
C ASN A 165 -20.84 6.83 -5.13
N ILE A 166 -19.92 7.51 -4.51
CA ILE A 166 -19.64 7.36 -3.08
C ILE A 166 -20.49 8.41 -2.42
N ASP A 167 -21.48 7.97 -1.64
CA ASP A 167 -22.34 8.88 -0.92
C ASP A 167 -21.60 9.41 0.31
N GLN A 168 -20.89 10.51 0.11
CA GLN A 168 -20.17 11.21 1.17
C GLN A 168 -21.16 11.85 2.19
N GLU A 169 -22.38 12.17 1.77
CA GLU A 169 -23.38 12.73 2.67
C GLU A 169 -23.91 11.71 3.68
N ALA A 170 -24.00 10.44 3.28
CA ALA A 170 -24.40 9.37 4.21
C ALA A 170 -23.33 9.10 5.28
N VAL A 171 -22.07 9.43 5.02
CA VAL A 171 -20.94 9.27 5.95
C VAL A 171 -20.83 10.47 6.91
N ASN A 172 -21.38 11.62 6.54
CA ASN A 172 -21.34 12.85 7.34
C ASN A 172 -22.54 13.02 8.28
N ARG A 173 -23.45 12.07 8.34
CA ARG A 173 -24.60 12.00 9.25
C ARG A 173 -24.38 10.95 10.31
#